data_68536c07e1a84fcd25310ed50c79fd05
#
_entry.id   68536c07e1a84fcd25310ed50c79fd05
#
_cell.length_a   1.000
_cell.length_b   1.000
_cell.length_c   1.000
_cell.angle_alpha   90.00
_cell.angle_beta   90.00
_cell.angle_gamma   90.00
#
_symmetry.space_group_name_H-M   'P 1'
#
loop_
_entity.id
_entity.type
_entity.pdbx_description
1 polymer ?
#
loop_
_entity_poly.entity_id
_entity_poly.type
_entity_poly.pdbx_seq_one_letter_code
_entity_poly.pdbx_strand_id
1 'polypeptide(L)'
;MAGTAWIAGGAGAASLACLVASFAALADTAPMASRNGVGASTNAPAPGTVASPASAIVASPAPPKHLDRSGKPRIGKASYYARSFAGRKMADGNRMDPQGNNAASKTLPLGTVAKVTNLDTGQSAVVKIQDRGPYVDGRIVDLSPQTAREVGIGPKEGVAPVKVEPLLLPAPDKVADARKHANAR
;
A
#
# COMPACT_ATOMS: atom_id res chain seq x y z
N MET A 1 22.60 -59.47 1.80
CA MET A 1 23.12 -59.26 3.17
C MET A 1 22.61 -57.91 3.65
N ALA A 2 21.71 -58.02 4.57
CA ALA A 2 21.59 -57.32 5.85
C ALA A 2 21.54 -55.81 5.71
N GLY A 3 20.49 -55.14 5.96
CA GLY A 3 19.58 -55.10 7.10
C GLY A 3 19.89 -53.87 7.93
N THR A 4 18.96 -52.97 8.15
CA THR A 4 18.54 -52.64 9.50
C THR A 4 17.59 -51.42 9.49
N ALA A 5 16.38 -51.66 9.93
CA ALA A 5 15.39 -50.69 10.36
C ALA A 5 15.74 -50.15 11.76
N TRP A 6 15.31 -48.91 12.05
CA TRP A 6 15.11 -48.38 13.42
C TRP A 6 14.01 -47.34 13.35
N ILE A 7 12.88 -47.65 13.83
CA ILE A 7 12.21 -47.58 15.15
C ILE A 7 11.63 -46.20 15.44
N ALA A 8 10.32 -46.31 15.60
CA ALA A 8 9.35 -45.37 16.11
C ALA A 8 9.65 -44.91 17.56
N GLY A 9 9.07 -43.84 17.92
CA GLY A 9 8.86 -43.43 19.31
C GLY A 9 8.78 -41.94 19.46
N GLY A 10 7.66 -41.45 19.80
CA GLY A 10 7.37 -40.67 20.93
C GLY A 10 6.13 -39.79 20.79
N ALA A 11 5.01 -40.33 21.23
CA ALA A 11 3.83 -39.58 21.58
C ALA A 11 4.11 -38.65 22.78
N GLY A 12 3.73 -37.41 22.69
CA GLY A 12 3.75 -36.46 23.79
C GLY A 12 2.50 -35.59 23.73
N ALA A 13 1.40 -36.15 24.23
CA ALA A 13 0.21 -35.37 24.57
C ALA A 13 0.50 -34.55 25.84
N ALA A 14 0.33 -33.27 25.76
CA ALA A 14 0.20 -32.40 26.90
C ALA A 14 -1.00 -31.47 26.68
N SER A 15 -2.13 -31.94 27.18
CA SER A 15 -3.28 -31.11 27.55
C SER A 15 -2.90 -30.17 28.68
N LEU A 16 -3.20 -28.91 28.58
CA LEU A 16 -3.48 -28.02 29.71
C LEU A 16 -4.38 -26.90 29.26
N ALA A 17 -5.65 -27.07 29.55
CA ALA A 17 -6.40 -26.39 30.60
C ALA A 17 -6.77 -24.92 30.31
N CYS A 18 -8.06 -24.76 30.00
CA CYS A 18 -8.90 -23.59 30.15
C CYS A 18 -8.55 -22.73 31.37
N LEU A 19 -8.41 -21.44 31.17
CA LEU A 19 -8.72 -20.46 32.19
C LEU A 19 -9.71 -19.43 31.60
N VAL A 20 -10.98 -19.67 31.86
CA VAL A 20 -12.08 -18.72 31.67
C VAL A 20 -12.00 -17.74 32.85
N ALA A 21 -11.62 -16.50 32.59
CA ALA A 21 -11.80 -15.41 33.53
C ALA A 21 -13.02 -14.58 33.06
N SER A 22 -14.15 -14.91 33.65
CA SER A 22 -15.34 -14.03 33.67
C SER A 22 -15.03 -12.77 34.46
N PHE A 23 -15.15 -11.62 33.85
CA PHE A 23 -15.30 -10.35 34.58
C PHE A 23 -16.72 -9.82 34.36
N ALA A 24 -17.41 -9.86 35.51
CA ALA A 24 -18.78 -9.39 35.68
C ALA A 24 -18.86 -7.86 35.52
N ALA A 25 -20.03 -7.48 35.03
CA ALA A 25 -20.53 -6.13 34.91
C ALA A 25 -20.57 -5.39 36.29
N LEU A 26 -20.23 -4.11 36.26
CA LEU A 26 -20.75 -3.14 37.20
C LEU A 26 -21.35 -1.97 36.42
N ALA A 27 -22.67 -1.94 36.45
CA ALA A 27 -23.45 -0.78 36.07
C ALA A 27 -23.30 0.28 37.16
N ASP A 28 -23.01 1.50 36.80
CA ASP A 28 -23.27 2.62 37.69
C ASP A 28 -24.09 3.69 36.96
N THR A 29 -25.13 4.04 37.65
CA THR A 29 -26.31 4.78 37.21
C THR A 29 -26.08 6.28 37.42
N ALA A 30 -26.56 7.07 36.47
CA ALA A 30 -26.59 8.54 36.50
C ALA A 30 -27.23 9.16 37.76
N PRO A 31 -27.05 10.47 37.99
CA PRO A 31 -28.25 11.27 37.85
C PRO A 31 -28.09 12.62 37.14
N MET A 32 -29.19 12.98 36.53
CA MET A 32 -29.56 14.29 35.99
C MET A 32 -29.28 15.45 36.95
N ALA A 33 -28.75 16.54 36.41
CA ALA A 33 -29.00 17.88 36.94
C ALA A 33 -29.24 18.87 35.82
N SER A 34 -30.49 19.21 35.67
CA SER A 34 -31.01 20.33 34.94
C SER A 34 -30.50 21.66 35.51
N ARG A 35 -29.99 22.55 34.68
CA ARG A 35 -30.05 24.00 34.99
C ARG A 35 -30.21 24.78 33.69
N ASN A 36 -31.41 25.38 33.62
CA ASN A 36 -31.76 26.47 32.72
C ASN A 36 -30.81 27.68 32.91
N GLY A 37 -30.40 28.27 31.81
CA GLY A 37 -29.73 29.55 31.78
C GLY A 37 -30.05 30.24 30.44
N VAL A 38 -31.06 31.10 30.48
CA VAL A 38 -31.48 31.99 29.41
C VAL A 38 -30.44 33.09 29.26
N GLY A 39 -29.94 33.29 28.06
CA GLY A 39 -29.07 34.41 27.74
C GLY A 39 -29.09 34.68 26.24
N ALA A 40 -30.04 35.49 25.80
CA ALA A 40 -30.06 36.03 24.47
C ALA A 40 -28.91 37.03 24.28
N SER A 41 -28.12 36.85 23.23
CA SER A 41 -27.41 37.95 22.62
C SER A 41 -27.24 37.72 21.12
N THR A 42 -28.00 38.48 20.40
CA THR A 42 -27.97 38.72 18.98
C THR A 42 -26.64 39.30 18.56
N ASN A 43 -25.87 38.61 17.71
CA ASN A 43 -25.01 39.27 16.75
C ASN A 43 -24.74 38.31 15.59
N ALA A 44 -25.41 38.58 14.47
CA ALA A 44 -25.15 37.99 13.20
C ALA A 44 -23.96 38.71 12.55
N PRO A 45 -22.94 38.05 12.07
CA PRO A 45 -22.15 38.57 10.98
C PRO A 45 -22.53 37.85 9.67
N ALA A 46 -22.51 38.65 8.61
CA ALA A 46 -22.82 38.37 7.22
C ALA A 46 -22.19 37.10 6.64
N PRO A 47 -22.77 36.56 5.55
CA PRO A 47 -22.24 35.38 4.87
C PRO A 47 -20.92 35.72 4.18
N GLY A 48 -19.82 35.35 4.83
CA GLY A 48 -18.51 35.28 4.17
C GLY A 48 -18.56 34.20 3.11
N THR A 49 -18.45 34.60 1.87
CA THR A 49 -18.20 33.76 0.70
C THR A 49 -16.96 32.92 0.97
N VAL A 50 -17.14 31.68 1.43
CA VAL A 50 -16.07 30.68 1.46
C VAL A 50 -15.80 30.30 0.02
N ALA A 51 -14.78 30.93 -0.56
CA ALA A 51 -14.18 30.47 -1.80
C ALA A 51 -13.77 29.00 -1.60
N SER A 52 -14.50 28.11 -2.25
CA SER A 52 -14.11 26.72 -2.41
C SER A 52 -12.71 26.68 -3.00
N PRO A 53 -11.72 26.03 -2.38
CA PRO A 53 -10.44 25.88 -3.04
C PRO A 53 -10.69 25.09 -4.33
N ALA A 54 -10.52 25.77 -5.45
CA ALA A 54 -10.51 25.17 -6.77
C ALA A 54 -9.65 23.91 -6.68
N SER A 55 -10.23 22.77 -7.04
CA SER A 55 -9.52 21.51 -7.24
C SER A 55 -8.36 21.82 -8.19
N ALA A 56 -7.18 22.02 -7.65
CA ALA A 56 -5.97 22.06 -8.43
C ALA A 56 -5.89 20.70 -9.11
N ILE A 57 -6.19 20.68 -10.40
CA ILE A 57 -5.87 19.57 -11.29
C ILE A 57 -4.35 19.49 -11.23
N VAL A 58 -3.83 18.63 -10.35
CA VAL A 58 -2.40 18.33 -10.31
C VAL A 58 -2.14 17.63 -11.64
N ALA A 59 -1.63 18.39 -12.60
CA ALA A 59 -1.18 17.85 -13.87
C ALA A 59 -0.23 16.69 -13.56
N SER A 60 -0.61 15.49 -13.99
CA SER A 60 0.24 14.32 -13.85
C SER A 60 1.58 14.65 -14.51
N PRO A 61 2.70 14.60 -13.78
CA PRO A 61 3.98 14.98 -14.35
C PRO A 61 4.27 14.08 -15.54
N ALA A 62 4.81 14.66 -16.61
CA ALA A 62 5.13 13.96 -17.83
C ALA A 62 5.98 12.70 -17.54
N PRO A 63 5.74 11.59 -18.22
CA PRO A 63 6.53 10.38 -18.01
C PRO A 63 8.02 10.66 -18.25
N PRO A 64 8.93 10.06 -17.47
CA PRO A 64 10.35 10.27 -17.63
C PRO A 64 10.77 9.91 -19.07
N LYS A 65 11.59 10.75 -19.65
CA LYS A 65 12.09 10.61 -21.04
C LYS A 65 12.90 9.34 -21.26
N HIS A 66 13.35 8.70 -20.18
CA HIS A 66 14.17 7.48 -20.24
C HIS A 66 13.65 6.42 -19.28
N LEU A 67 13.25 5.27 -19.83
CA LEU A 67 12.88 4.09 -19.04
C LEU A 67 14.11 3.20 -18.83
N ASP A 68 14.29 2.74 -17.59
CA ASP A 68 15.37 1.82 -17.24
C ASP A 68 15.02 0.39 -17.67
N ARG A 69 15.71 -0.09 -18.66
CA ARG A 69 15.62 -1.46 -19.20
C ARG A 69 16.88 -2.29 -18.90
N SER A 70 17.76 -1.80 -18.03
CA SER A 70 19.03 -2.47 -17.72
C SER A 70 18.88 -3.79 -16.98
N GLY A 71 17.72 -4.01 -16.34
CA GLY A 71 17.51 -5.17 -15.48
C GLY A 71 18.30 -5.13 -14.17
N LYS A 72 19.06 -4.07 -13.92
CA LYS A 72 19.90 -3.95 -12.72
C LYS A 72 19.07 -3.67 -11.48
N PRO A 73 19.42 -4.27 -10.33
CA PRO A 73 18.80 -3.93 -9.04
C PRO A 73 19.02 -2.46 -8.69
N ARG A 74 18.03 -1.87 -8.00
CA ARG A 74 18.08 -0.49 -7.52
C ARG A 74 17.73 -0.42 -6.05
N ILE A 75 18.44 0.43 -5.32
CA ILE A 75 18.18 0.72 -3.91
C ILE A 75 17.58 2.11 -3.80
N GLY A 76 16.57 2.26 -2.95
CA GLY A 76 15.89 3.52 -2.67
C GLY A 76 14.80 3.30 -1.65
N LYS A 77 13.90 4.28 -1.51
CA LYS A 77 12.77 4.18 -0.58
C LYS A 77 11.50 3.69 -1.29
N ALA A 78 10.72 2.85 -0.63
CA ALA A 78 9.37 2.49 -1.01
C ALA A 78 8.37 3.15 -0.07
N SER A 79 7.20 3.48 -0.60
CA SER A 79 6.00 3.77 0.17
C SER A 79 4.83 2.96 -0.39
N TYR A 80 3.61 3.26 0.03
CA TYR A 80 2.42 2.60 -0.49
C TYR A 80 1.30 3.59 -0.77
N TYR A 81 0.36 3.17 -1.61
CA TYR A 81 -0.79 3.98 -1.98
C TYR A 81 -1.72 4.24 -0.80
N ALA A 82 -2.20 5.47 -0.67
CA ALA A 82 -3.30 5.78 0.23
C ALA A 82 -4.59 5.06 -0.23
N ARG A 83 -5.48 4.76 0.71
CA ARG A 83 -6.76 4.08 0.43
C ARG A 83 -7.63 4.82 -0.61
N SER A 84 -7.50 6.13 -0.70
CA SER A 84 -8.22 6.96 -1.68
C SER A 84 -7.85 6.68 -3.15
N PHE A 85 -6.78 5.93 -3.39
CA PHE A 85 -6.39 5.50 -4.74
C PHE A 85 -7.08 4.21 -5.19
N ALA A 86 -7.75 3.48 -4.30
CA ALA A 86 -8.49 2.27 -4.64
C ALA A 86 -9.47 2.51 -5.80
N GLY A 87 -9.43 1.65 -6.81
CA GLY A 87 -10.28 1.74 -8.00
C GLY A 87 -9.90 2.83 -9.00
N ARG A 88 -8.92 3.69 -8.71
CA ARG A 88 -8.44 4.69 -9.68
C ARG A 88 -7.72 4.02 -10.85
N LYS A 89 -7.84 4.62 -12.02
CA LYS A 89 -7.14 4.15 -13.23
C LYS A 89 -5.64 4.40 -13.09
N MET A 90 -4.85 3.37 -13.32
CA MET A 90 -3.39 3.41 -13.35
C MET A 90 -2.88 3.70 -14.77
N ALA A 91 -1.56 3.89 -14.90
CA ALA A 91 -0.94 4.24 -16.18
C ALA A 91 -1.00 3.12 -17.24
N ASP A 92 -1.18 1.87 -16.83
CA ASP A 92 -1.41 0.73 -17.73
C ASP A 92 -2.87 0.58 -18.19
N GLY A 93 -3.78 1.40 -17.66
CA GLY A 93 -5.20 1.38 -17.96
C GLY A 93 -6.05 0.54 -17.00
N ASN A 94 -5.44 -0.29 -16.16
CA ASN A 94 -6.13 -1.06 -15.15
C ASN A 94 -6.54 -0.20 -13.95
N ARG A 95 -7.44 -0.71 -13.11
CA ARG A 95 -7.80 -0.06 -11.85
C ARG A 95 -6.87 -0.53 -10.73
N MET A 96 -6.51 0.40 -9.84
CA MET A 96 -5.71 0.10 -8.65
C MET A 96 -6.49 -0.82 -7.72
N ASP A 97 -5.91 -1.99 -7.45
CA ASP A 97 -6.45 -2.97 -6.50
C ASP A 97 -5.60 -2.92 -5.21
N PRO A 98 -6.18 -2.52 -4.07
CA PRO A 98 -5.47 -2.50 -2.79
C PRO A 98 -4.99 -3.88 -2.31
N GLN A 99 -5.61 -4.96 -2.78
CA GLN A 99 -5.27 -6.34 -2.46
C GLN A 99 -4.36 -7.00 -3.51
N GLY A 100 -4.15 -6.32 -4.64
CA GLY A 100 -3.29 -6.83 -5.70
C GLY A 100 -1.81 -6.52 -5.46
N ASN A 101 -0.95 -7.15 -6.24
CA ASN A 101 0.50 -6.93 -6.24
C ASN A 101 0.93 -5.82 -7.21
N ASN A 102 0.09 -4.81 -7.40
CA ASN A 102 0.39 -3.66 -8.25
C ASN A 102 1.36 -2.68 -7.57
N ALA A 103 2.17 -2.04 -8.39
CA ALA A 103 3.12 -1.04 -7.94
C ALA A 103 3.31 0.07 -8.97
N ALA A 104 3.75 1.25 -8.51
CA ALA A 104 4.20 2.34 -9.37
C ALA A 104 5.72 2.43 -9.39
N SER A 105 6.26 2.74 -10.55
CA SER A 105 7.66 3.14 -10.70
C SER A 105 7.81 4.25 -11.72
N LYS A 106 8.67 5.22 -11.40
CA LYS A 106 9.01 6.31 -12.31
C LYS A 106 9.81 5.83 -13.53
N THR A 107 10.73 4.90 -13.32
CA THR A 107 11.76 4.54 -14.30
C THR A 107 11.56 3.17 -14.94
N LEU A 108 11.00 2.20 -14.21
CA LEU A 108 10.78 0.86 -14.78
C LEU A 108 9.64 0.88 -15.82
N PRO A 109 9.75 0.13 -16.92
CA PRO A 109 8.66 -0.03 -17.89
C PRO A 109 7.37 -0.55 -17.26
N LEU A 110 6.21 -0.11 -17.76
CA LEU A 110 4.93 -0.72 -17.38
C LEU A 110 4.91 -2.19 -17.79
N GLY A 111 4.35 -3.04 -16.94
CA GLY A 111 4.36 -4.50 -17.14
C GLY A 111 5.61 -5.21 -16.61
N THR A 112 6.63 -4.47 -16.13
CA THR A 112 7.79 -5.09 -15.45
C THR A 112 7.32 -5.86 -14.23
N VAL A 113 7.79 -7.09 -14.08
CA VAL A 113 7.68 -7.86 -12.84
C VAL A 113 8.99 -7.68 -12.07
N ALA A 114 8.90 -7.27 -10.82
CA ALA A 114 10.05 -7.00 -9.98
C ALA A 114 9.88 -7.58 -8.58
N LYS A 115 10.98 -8.03 -7.97
CA LYS A 115 11.05 -8.37 -6.56
C LYS A 115 11.42 -7.14 -5.77
N VAL A 116 10.63 -6.81 -4.77
CA VAL A 116 10.90 -5.73 -3.82
C VAL A 116 11.28 -6.37 -2.48
N THR A 117 12.46 -6.06 -1.98
CA THR A 117 12.96 -6.53 -0.70
C THR A 117 13.16 -5.35 0.23
N ASN A 118 12.53 -5.37 1.39
CA ASN A 118 12.76 -4.41 2.45
C ASN A 118 14.13 -4.70 3.10
N LEU A 119 14.99 -3.70 3.17
CA LEU A 119 16.35 -3.87 3.66
C LEU A 119 16.43 -3.91 5.19
N ASP A 120 15.41 -3.39 5.89
CA ASP A 120 15.36 -3.40 7.36
C ASP A 120 14.85 -4.75 7.89
N THR A 121 13.87 -5.36 7.20
CA THR A 121 13.21 -6.59 7.67
C THR A 121 13.67 -7.84 6.91
N GLY A 122 14.26 -7.69 5.71
CA GLY A 122 14.57 -8.78 4.79
C GLY A 122 13.37 -9.39 4.08
N GLN A 123 12.15 -8.95 4.39
CA GLN A 123 10.94 -9.44 3.75
C GLN A 123 10.86 -8.99 2.29
N SER A 124 10.30 -9.83 1.44
CA SER A 124 10.22 -9.52 0.02
C SER A 124 8.89 -9.97 -0.59
N ALA A 125 8.46 -9.25 -1.60
CA ALA A 125 7.28 -9.58 -2.41
C ALA A 125 7.56 -9.34 -3.89
N VAL A 126 6.79 -10.03 -4.74
CA VAL A 126 6.85 -9.83 -6.20
C VAL A 126 5.71 -8.92 -6.62
N VAL A 127 6.04 -7.88 -7.36
CA VAL A 127 5.10 -6.85 -7.82
C VAL A 127 5.12 -6.70 -9.32
N LYS A 128 4.01 -6.20 -9.88
CA LYS A 128 3.90 -5.79 -11.27
C LYS A 128 3.82 -4.27 -11.34
N ILE A 129 4.68 -3.65 -12.14
CA ILE A 129 4.67 -2.21 -12.37
C ILE A 129 3.54 -1.87 -13.34
N GLN A 130 2.50 -1.24 -12.81
CA GLN A 130 1.28 -0.90 -13.54
C GLN A 130 1.01 0.60 -13.57
N ASP A 131 1.73 1.37 -12.73
CA ASP A 131 1.52 2.81 -12.63
C ASP A 131 2.83 3.61 -12.68
N ARG A 132 2.70 4.93 -12.78
CA ARG A 132 3.79 5.90 -12.83
C ARG A 132 3.88 6.67 -11.51
N GLY A 133 5.09 6.82 -11.01
CA GLY A 133 5.43 7.42 -9.71
C GLY A 133 6.45 6.56 -8.98
N PRO A 134 6.77 6.88 -7.75
CA PRO A 134 6.46 8.12 -7.03
C PRO A 134 7.18 9.35 -7.59
N TYR A 135 6.55 10.51 -7.47
CA TYR A 135 7.16 11.79 -7.87
C TYR A 135 7.74 12.54 -6.67
N VAL A 136 8.18 11.79 -5.67
CA VAL A 136 8.85 12.28 -4.47
C VAL A 136 10.32 11.84 -4.51
N ASP A 137 11.21 12.75 -4.16
CA ASP A 137 12.64 12.46 -4.20
C ASP A 137 13.04 11.38 -3.20
N GLY A 138 13.99 10.54 -3.63
CA GLY A 138 14.46 9.39 -2.86
C GLY A 138 13.53 8.17 -2.86
N ARG A 139 12.26 8.31 -3.28
CA ARG A 139 11.36 7.17 -3.47
C ARG A 139 11.45 6.63 -4.90
N ILE A 140 11.51 5.30 -5.01
CA ILE A 140 11.69 4.60 -6.30
C ILE A 140 10.50 3.73 -6.67
N VAL A 141 9.68 3.34 -5.69
CA VAL A 141 8.51 2.50 -5.88
C VAL A 141 7.41 2.84 -4.86
N ASP A 142 6.15 2.82 -5.30
CA ASP A 142 4.98 2.83 -4.44
C ASP A 142 4.24 1.51 -4.60
N LEU A 143 3.91 0.86 -3.49
CA LEU A 143 3.33 -0.48 -3.43
C LEU A 143 1.83 -0.42 -3.15
N SER A 144 1.09 -1.47 -3.50
CA SER A 144 -0.26 -1.65 -2.98
C SER A 144 -0.24 -1.80 -1.46
N PRO A 145 -1.34 -1.47 -0.75
CA PRO A 145 -1.41 -1.67 0.70
C PRO A 145 -1.18 -3.12 1.14
N GLN A 146 -1.60 -4.09 0.35
CA GLN A 146 -1.36 -5.52 0.60
C GLN A 146 0.13 -5.84 0.52
N THR A 147 0.77 -5.50 -0.59
CA THR A 147 2.20 -5.77 -0.80
C THR A 147 3.08 -5.04 0.21
N ALA A 148 2.71 -3.82 0.60
CA ALA A 148 3.44 -3.09 1.63
C ALA A 148 3.48 -3.85 2.95
N ARG A 149 2.36 -4.44 3.38
CA ARG A 149 2.33 -5.30 4.58
C ARG A 149 3.20 -6.54 4.43
N GLU A 150 3.18 -7.18 3.26
CA GLU A 150 4.01 -8.37 2.97
C GLU A 150 5.50 -8.08 3.08
N VAL A 151 5.93 -6.88 2.70
CA VAL A 151 7.34 -6.46 2.86
C VAL A 151 7.62 -5.76 4.20
N GLY A 152 6.67 -5.75 5.13
CA GLY A 152 6.85 -5.18 6.46
C GLY A 152 6.84 -3.65 6.49
N ILE A 153 6.19 -2.98 5.54
CA ILE A 153 5.97 -1.53 5.59
C ILE A 153 4.60 -1.27 6.22
N GLY A 154 4.60 -0.92 7.49
CA GLY A 154 3.39 -0.64 8.25
C GLY A 154 2.92 0.83 8.17
N PRO A 155 1.71 1.11 8.71
CA PRO A 155 1.18 2.48 8.74
C PRO A 155 2.01 3.46 9.59
N LYS A 156 2.81 2.94 10.54
CA LYS A 156 3.67 3.77 11.39
C LYS A 156 4.92 4.23 10.66
N GLU A 157 5.54 3.34 9.89
CA GLU A 157 6.75 3.61 9.13
C GLU A 157 6.45 4.41 7.87
N GLY A 158 5.40 4.06 7.15
CA GLY A 158 4.94 4.71 5.92
C GLY A 158 5.92 4.62 4.74
N VAL A 159 7.21 4.57 5.02
CA VAL A 159 8.32 4.51 4.06
C VAL A 159 9.42 3.63 4.61
N ALA A 160 10.01 2.76 3.77
CA ALA A 160 11.15 1.92 4.14
C ALA A 160 12.21 1.87 3.04
N PRO A 161 13.49 1.62 3.38
CA PRO A 161 14.53 1.36 2.41
C PRO A 161 14.30 -0.01 1.75
N VAL A 162 14.34 -0.04 0.43
CA VAL A 162 14.11 -1.27 -0.33
C VAL A 162 15.12 -1.45 -1.44
N LYS A 163 15.32 -2.71 -1.82
CA LYS A 163 15.98 -3.14 -3.03
C LYS A 163 14.91 -3.61 -4.03
N VAL A 164 14.91 -3.07 -5.22
CA VAL A 164 14.02 -3.46 -6.32
C VAL A 164 14.82 -4.17 -7.38
N GLU A 165 14.51 -5.43 -7.64
CA GLU A 165 15.18 -6.31 -8.62
C GLU A 165 14.18 -6.62 -9.74
N PRO A 166 14.36 -6.08 -10.96
CA PRO A 166 13.55 -6.49 -12.11
C PRO A 166 13.79 -7.97 -12.43
N LEU A 167 12.73 -8.77 -12.41
CA LEU A 167 12.76 -10.19 -12.76
C LEU A 167 12.40 -10.42 -14.23
N LEU A 168 11.40 -9.67 -14.71
CA LEU A 168 10.93 -9.76 -16.08
C LEU A 168 10.64 -8.36 -16.63
N LEU A 169 11.30 -8.00 -17.69
CA LEU A 169 11.07 -6.76 -18.42
C LEU A 169 10.16 -7.04 -19.61
N PRO A 170 9.12 -6.21 -19.87
CA PRO A 170 8.29 -6.37 -21.06
C PRO A 170 9.12 -6.08 -22.31
N ALA A 171 8.80 -6.80 -23.39
CA ALA A 171 9.36 -6.50 -24.70
C ALA A 171 9.02 -5.05 -25.12
N PRO A 172 9.88 -4.38 -25.88
CA PRO A 172 9.70 -2.97 -26.25
C PRO A 172 8.35 -2.70 -26.97
N ASP A 173 7.86 -3.65 -27.74
CA ASP A 173 6.66 -3.49 -28.58
C ASP A 173 5.33 -3.48 -27.81
N LYS A 174 5.27 -4.13 -26.65
CA LYS A 174 4.05 -4.19 -25.83
C LYS A 174 3.74 -2.88 -25.06
N VAL A 175 4.71 -2.00 -24.92
CA VAL A 175 4.52 -0.71 -24.22
C VAL A 175 3.86 0.34 -25.13
N ALA A 176 4.07 0.25 -26.44
CA ALA A 176 3.43 1.13 -27.42
C ALA A 176 1.95 0.80 -27.58
N ASP A 177 1.61 -0.49 -27.53
CA ASP A 177 0.25 -0.98 -27.75
C ASP A 177 -0.68 -0.66 -26.56
N ALA A 178 -0.17 -0.75 -25.33
CA ALA A 178 -0.92 -0.36 -24.13
C ALA A 178 -1.30 1.12 -24.13
N ARG A 179 -0.49 2.01 -24.71
CA ARG A 179 -0.82 3.43 -24.89
C ARG A 179 -1.88 3.67 -25.95
N LYS A 180 -1.89 2.86 -27.00
CA LYS A 180 -2.85 2.98 -28.10
C LYS A 180 -4.28 2.64 -27.65
N HIS A 181 -4.42 1.61 -26.81
CA HIS A 181 -5.71 1.22 -26.24
C HIS A 181 -6.21 2.15 -25.13
N ALA A 182 -5.31 2.82 -24.39
CA ALA A 182 -5.70 3.78 -23.37
C ALA A 182 -6.24 5.10 -23.95
N ASN A 183 -5.87 5.45 -25.18
CA ASN A 183 -6.25 6.70 -25.85
C ASN A 183 -7.47 6.55 -26.80
N ALA A 184 -7.98 5.32 -26.98
CA ALA A 184 -9.06 5.00 -27.90
C ALA A 184 -10.46 4.83 -27.25
N ARG A 185 -10.60 5.31 -25.99
CA ARG A 185 -11.89 5.28 -25.26
C ARG A 185 -12.21 6.62 -24.64
#